data_9e995baa8cf6e77ff975984004c7b9a7
#
_entry.id   9e995baa8cf6e77ff975984004c7b9a7
#
_cell.length_a   1.000
_cell.length_b   1.000
_cell.length_c   1.000
_cell.angle_alpha   90.00
_cell.angle_beta   90.00
_cell.angle_gamma   90.00
#
_symmetry.space_group_name_H-M   'P 1'
#
loop_
_entity.id
_entity.type
_entity.pdbx_description
1 polymer ?
#
loop_
_entity_poly.entity_id
_entity_poly.type
_entity_poly.pdbx_seq_one_letter_code
_entity_poly.pdbx_strand_id
1 'polypeptide(L)'
;MRIGFIGAGKVGFTLGKYLEQNLKKEKIQKNLPETVMVSGYYSRQVESAKEAAAFTNTAVFDDLKKIVCASDVLMLTVPDGRIEAVWDSIKAFDIKGKLICHCSGAMTSNIFSGVTEAGAFGYSIHPMYAISSKTKSYREMQKCFFTVEGDEEWGNKICRFIRLLGNDCVLLSTENKTKYHAAAVFASNLVNGLYGSAVSLLEDCGFEKKQAEQALVPLFMGNASHIAEDGPVAGLTGPIERNDTTTVKKHLNVLDKNEKYIYTGVSRAVVTLAEQKYPD
;
A
#
# COMPACT_ATOMS: atom_id res chain seq x y z
N MET A 1 21.89 12.54 3.54
CA MET A 1 20.62 12.17 4.24
C MET A 1 20.61 10.67 4.55
N ARG A 2 20.30 10.29 5.79
CA ARG A 2 20.36 8.91 6.29
C ARG A 2 18.97 8.45 6.68
N ILE A 3 18.51 7.31 6.15
CA ILE A 3 17.17 6.77 6.36
C ILE A 3 17.25 5.55 7.30
N GLY A 4 16.68 5.67 8.50
CA GLY A 4 16.57 4.58 9.46
C GLY A 4 15.19 3.95 9.50
N PHE A 5 15.11 2.64 9.64
CA PHE A 5 13.87 1.88 9.71
C PHE A 5 13.58 1.44 11.15
N ILE A 6 12.45 1.85 11.68
CA ILE A 6 11.92 1.36 12.96
C ILE A 6 10.82 0.36 12.65
N GLY A 7 11.14 -0.91 12.81
CA GLY A 7 10.34 -2.05 12.40
C GLY A 7 10.98 -2.81 11.23
N ALA A 8 11.07 -4.12 11.37
CA ALA A 8 11.66 -5.03 10.40
C ALA A 8 10.62 -6.08 9.93
N GLY A 9 9.41 -5.59 9.62
CA GLY A 9 8.34 -6.36 9.00
C GLY A 9 8.46 -6.40 7.47
N LYS A 10 7.43 -6.92 6.79
CA LYS A 10 7.41 -7.01 5.31
C LYS A 10 7.67 -5.65 4.64
N VAL A 11 7.06 -4.57 5.14
CA VAL A 11 7.22 -3.23 4.58
C VAL A 11 8.65 -2.72 4.76
N GLY A 12 9.20 -2.80 5.98
CA GLY A 12 10.57 -2.36 6.27
C GLY A 12 11.62 -3.10 5.44
N PHE A 13 11.51 -4.42 5.32
CA PHE A 13 12.37 -5.23 4.44
C PHE A 13 12.29 -4.78 2.98
N THR A 14 11.06 -4.65 2.47
CA THR A 14 10.80 -4.33 1.07
C THR A 14 11.33 -2.95 0.72
N LEU A 15 10.94 -1.92 1.48
CA LEU A 15 11.35 -0.54 1.21
C LEU A 15 12.85 -0.35 1.43
N GLY A 16 13.40 -0.92 2.49
CA GLY A 16 14.84 -0.80 2.75
C GLY A 16 15.68 -1.44 1.66
N LYS A 17 15.29 -2.64 1.16
CA LYS A 17 16.01 -3.28 0.05
C LYS A 17 15.82 -2.53 -1.26
N TYR A 18 14.62 -2.05 -1.52
CA TYR A 18 14.33 -1.24 -2.70
C TYR A 18 15.17 0.05 -2.73
N LEU A 19 15.23 0.76 -1.61
CA LEU A 19 16.05 1.96 -1.47
C LEU A 19 17.55 1.64 -1.60
N GLU A 20 18.03 0.64 -0.88
CA GLU A 20 19.45 0.24 -0.89
C GLU A 20 19.95 -0.04 -2.32
N GLN A 21 19.17 -0.78 -3.11
CA GLN A 21 19.55 -1.11 -4.48
C GLN A 21 19.49 0.09 -5.42
N ASN A 22 18.45 0.94 -5.30
CA ASN A 22 18.29 2.08 -6.20
C ASN A 22 19.29 3.19 -5.86
N LEU A 23 19.55 3.45 -4.59
CA LEU A 23 20.50 4.47 -4.16
C LEU A 23 21.95 4.17 -4.55
N LYS A 24 22.29 2.93 -4.90
CA LYS A 24 23.60 2.57 -5.47
C LYS A 24 23.74 2.89 -6.95
N LYS A 25 22.64 3.16 -7.66
CA LYS A 25 22.70 3.47 -9.09
C LYS A 25 23.29 4.86 -9.31
N GLU A 26 24.35 4.93 -10.11
CA GLU A 26 25.07 6.18 -10.39
C GLU A 26 24.14 7.29 -10.94
N LYS A 27 23.20 6.91 -11.83
CA LYS A 27 22.21 7.84 -12.37
C LYS A 27 21.35 8.49 -11.29
N ILE A 28 21.00 7.77 -10.22
CA ILE A 28 20.22 8.31 -9.12
C ILE A 28 21.08 9.22 -8.26
N GLN A 29 22.27 8.76 -7.87
CA GLN A 29 23.18 9.53 -7.04
C GLN A 29 23.57 10.88 -7.65
N LYS A 30 23.78 10.95 -8.96
CA LYS A 30 24.10 12.20 -9.68
C LYS A 30 22.95 13.23 -9.66
N ASN A 31 21.71 12.81 -9.47
CA ASN A 31 20.54 13.68 -9.45
C ASN A 31 20.06 14.02 -8.03
N LEU A 32 20.72 13.51 -6.99
CA LEU A 32 20.42 13.83 -5.60
C LEU A 32 21.23 15.06 -5.16
N PRO A 33 20.63 15.98 -4.38
CA PRO A 33 21.35 17.16 -3.87
C PRO A 33 22.43 16.80 -2.84
N GLU A 34 22.33 15.63 -2.24
CA GLU A 34 23.26 15.09 -1.25
C GLU A 34 23.27 13.57 -1.29
N THR A 35 24.28 12.95 -0.69
CA THR A 35 24.33 11.49 -0.55
C THR A 35 23.18 11.00 0.32
N VAL A 36 22.37 10.07 -0.23
CA VAL A 36 21.28 9.41 0.49
C VAL A 36 21.64 7.94 0.70
N MET A 37 21.43 7.43 1.93
CA MET A 37 21.72 6.04 2.26
C MET A 37 20.74 5.49 3.31
N VAL A 38 20.56 4.17 3.34
CA VAL A 38 19.89 3.47 4.43
C VAL A 38 20.89 3.31 5.58
N SER A 39 20.58 3.86 6.76
CA SER A 39 21.43 3.74 7.95
C SER A 39 21.31 2.36 8.61
N GLY A 40 20.13 1.78 8.61
CA GLY A 40 19.89 0.45 9.17
C GLY A 40 18.53 0.29 9.83
N TYR A 41 18.45 -0.71 10.71
CA TYR A 41 17.20 -1.15 11.33
C TYR A 41 17.27 -1.21 12.85
N TYR A 42 16.15 -0.81 13.45
CA TYR A 42 15.80 -1.12 14.82
C TYR A 42 14.50 -1.90 14.87
N SER A 43 14.44 -2.93 15.71
CA SER A 43 13.19 -3.66 16.00
C SER A 43 13.21 -4.17 17.43
N ARG A 44 12.04 -4.23 18.09
CA ARG A 44 11.90 -4.88 19.40
C ARG A 44 12.37 -6.35 19.37
N GLN A 45 12.13 -7.02 18.24
CA GLN A 45 12.70 -8.34 17.97
C GLN A 45 14.04 -8.14 17.27
N VAL A 46 15.13 -8.19 18.02
CA VAL A 46 16.49 -7.93 17.53
C VAL A 46 16.85 -8.80 16.33
N GLU A 47 16.42 -10.06 16.33
CA GLU A 47 16.68 -10.98 15.22
C GLU A 47 16.05 -10.50 13.90
N SER A 48 14.84 -9.93 13.95
CA SER A 48 14.24 -9.34 12.76
C SER A 48 15.02 -8.13 12.22
N ALA A 49 15.61 -7.31 13.11
CA ALA A 49 16.49 -6.23 12.70
C ALA A 49 17.79 -6.74 12.08
N LYS A 50 18.39 -7.81 12.66
CA LYS A 50 19.57 -8.47 12.10
C LYS A 50 19.30 -9.06 10.72
N GLU A 51 18.17 -9.77 10.53
CA GLU A 51 17.76 -10.30 9.23
C GLU A 51 17.64 -9.19 8.18
N ALA A 52 16.94 -8.09 8.53
CA ALA A 52 16.73 -6.97 7.62
C ALA A 52 18.06 -6.27 7.26
N ALA A 53 18.90 -6.01 8.25
CA ALA A 53 20.19 -5.38 8.06
C ALA A 53 21.14 -6.23 7.20
N ALA A 54 21.20 -7.54 7.45
CA ALA A 54 21.96 -8.48 6.63
C ALA A 54 21.45 -8.51 5.18
N PHE A 55 20.11 -8.53 4.98
CA PHE A 55 19.49 -8.54 3.66
C PHE A 55 19.75 -7.26 2.87
N THR A 56 19.87 -6.12 3.53
CA THR A 56 20.10 -4.81 2.93
C THR A 56 21.56 -4.36 3.00
N ASN A 57 22.45 -5.12 3.66
CA ASN A 57 23.84 -4.76 3.91
C ASN A 57 23.97 -3.39 4.62
N THR A 58 23.23 -3.25 5.72
CA THR A 58 23.17 -2.03 6.54
C THR A 58 23.40 -2.33 8.01
N ALA A 59 23.33 -1.31 8.89
CA ALA A 59 23.59 -1.51 10.32
C ALA A 59 22.38 -2.07 11.08
N VAL A 60 22.65 -2.76 12.18
CA VAL A 60 21.67 -3.11 13.22
C VAL A 60 21.82 -2.13 14.37
N PHE A 61 20.69 -1.63 14.85
CA PHE A 61 20.64 -0.82 16.07
C PHE A 61 19.94 -1.62 17.18
N ASP A 62 20.59 -1.76 18.30
CA ASP A 62 20.09 -2.44 19.49
C ASP A 62 19.29 -1.53 20.43
N ASP A 63 19.34 -0.20 20.17
CA ASP A 63 18.74 0.84 20.96
C ASP A 63 18.01 1.86 20.07
N LEU A 64 16.80 2.28 20.50
CA LEU A 64 15.99 3.24 19.77
C LEU A 64 16.66 4.61 19.65
N LYS A 65 17.35 5.08 20.69
CA LYS A 65 18.07 6.35 20.66
C LYS A 65 19.20 6.33 19.63
N LYS A 66 19.89 5.20 19.51
CA LYS A 66 21.01 5.07 18.54
C LYS A 66 20.54 5.24 17.11
N ILE A 67 19.43 4.60 16.70
CA ILE A 67 18.90 4.77 15.34
C ILE A 67 18.35 6.16 15.12
N VAL A 68 17.70 6.78 16.12
CA VAL A 68 17.24 8.17 16.05
C VAL A 68 18.41 9.12 15.81
N CYS A 69 19.52 8.99 16.55
CA CYS A 69 20.71 9.81 16.37
C CYS A 69 21.41 9.56 15.02
N ALA A 70 21.39 8.32 14.53
CA ALA A 70 22.06 7.93 13.29
C ALA A 70 21.28 8.28 12.01
N SER A 71 20.05 8.79 12.13
CA SER A 71 19.15 8.98 10.98
C SER A 71 18.60 10.39 10.91
N ASP A 72 18.44 10.89 9.69
CA ASP A 72 17.80 12.18 9.38
C ASP A 72 16.31 11.96 9.04
N VAL A 73 15.99 10.77 8.53
CA VAL A 73 14.64 10.29 8.24
C VAL A 73 14.40 9.00 9.01
N LEU A 74 13.30 8.93 9.74
CA LEU A 74 12.85 7.74 10.46
C LEU A 74 11.60 7.16 9.81
N MET A 75 11.71 5.97 9.24
CA MET A 75 10.60 5.23 8.62
C MET A 75 10.01 4.26 9.63
N LEU A 76 8.85 4.58 10.20
CA LEU A 76 8.12 3.71 11.10
C LEU A 76 7.36 2.66 10.28
N THR A 77 7.93 1.48 10.16
CA THR A 77 7.37 0.33 9.43
C THR A 77 6.87 -0.76 10.37
N VAL A 78 6.29 -0.32 11.49
CA VAL A 78 5.60 -1.14 12.48
C VAL A 78 4.11 -1.27 12.10
N PRO A 79 3.36 -2.23 12.69
CA PRO A 79 1.90 -2.29 12.51
C PRO A 79 1.23 -0.99 12.93
N ASP A 80 0.14 -0.61 12.24
CA ASP A 80 -0.57 0.67 12.44
C ASP A 80 -0.88 0.96 13.91
N GLY A 81 -1.43 0.00 14.65
CA GLY A 81 -1.72 0.15 16.08
C GLY A 81 -0.48 0.30 17.00
N ARG A 82 0.72 0.40 16.44
CA ARG A 82 1.97 0.63 17.18
C ARG A 82 2.67 1.93 16.81
N ILE A 83 2.20 2.63 15.80
CA ILE A 83 2.85 3.86 15.31
C ILE A 83 2.87 4.92 16.41
N GLU A 84 1.76 5.17 17.07
CA GLU A 84 1.62 6.16 18.13
C GLU A 84 2.57 5.85 19.32
N ALA A 85 2.59 4.60 19.80
CA ALA A 85 3.47 4.20 20.90
C ALA A 85 4.96 4.32 20.55
N VAL A 86 5.33 4.08 19.30
CA VAL A 86 6.70 4.29 18.81
C VAL A 86 7.00 5.78 18.73
N TRP A 87 6.07 6.58 18.25
CA TRP A 87 6.19 8.04 18.23
C TRP A 87 6.40 8.60 19.63
N ASP A 88 5.60 8.19 20.61
CA ASP A 88 5.75 8.62 22.00
C ASP A 88 7.14 8.32 22.59
N SER A 89 7.74 7.22 22.15
CA SER A 89 9.11 6.87 22.53
C SER A 89 10.17 7.71 21.82
N ILE A 90 9.94 8.07 20.55
CA ILE A 90 10.88 8.85 19.73
C ILE A 90 10.90 10.33 20.12
N LYS A 91 9.73 10.92 20.38
CA LYS A 91 9.61 12.36 20.68
C LYS A 91 10.35 12.81 21.94
N ALA A 92 10.78 11.85 22.79
CA ALA A 92 11.60 12.13 23.95
C ALA A 92 13.09 12.39 23.61
N PHE A 93 13.51 12.12 22.37
CA PHE A 93 14.90 12.33 21.92
C PHE A 93 15.02 13.63 21.14
N ASP A 94 16.24 14.02 20.81
CA ASP A 94 16.52 15.14 19.91
C ASP A 94 16.17 14.73 18.46
N ILE A 95 15.02 15.21 18.01
CA ILE A 95 14.47 14.94 16.65
C ILE A 95 14.38 16.20 15.80
N LYS A 96 14.93 17.33 16.27
CA LYS A 96 14.87 18.59 15.53
C LYS A 96 15.43 18.45 14.11
N GLY A 97 14.65 18.92 13.13
CA GLY A 97 14.99 18.87 11.71
C GLY A 97 14.80 17.50 11.05
N LYS A 98 14.36 16.46 11.78
CA LYS A 98 14.17 15.12 11.22
C LYS A 98 12.80 14.96 10.56
N LEU A 99 12.75 14.09 9.55
CA LEU A 99 11.50 13.60 8.96
C LEU A 99 11.06 12.31 9.68
N ILE A 100 9.88 12.32 10.23
CA ILE A 100 9.26 11.18 10.91
C ILE A 100 8.14 10.68 10.01
N CYS A 101 8.30 9.48 9.47
CA CYS A 101 7.42 8.96 8.45
C CYS A 101 6.82 7.62 8.86
N HIS A 102 5.57 7.35 8.53
CA HIS A 102 4.98 6.02 8.59
C HIS A 102 4.47 5.57 7.22
N CYS A 103 4.17 4.27 7.09
CA CYS A 103 3.71 3.66 5.82
C CYS A 103 2.23 3.24 5.84
N SER A 104 1.44 3.68 6.82
CA SER A 104 0.01 3.37 6.86
C SER A 104 -0.74 4.03 5.70
N GLY A 105 -1.61 3.27 5.03
CA GLY A 105 -2.54 3.80 4.04
C GLY A 105 -3.71 4.56 4.67
N ALA A 106 -4.11 4.17 5.88
CA ALA A 106 -5.28 4.70 6.56
C ALA A 106 -4.99 5.93 7.43
N MET A 107 -3.85 5.90 8.15
CA MET A 107 -3.50 6.95 9.11
C MET A 107 -2.91 8.17 8.43
N THR A 108 -3.18 9.34 8.99
CA THR A 108 -2.57 10.61 8.59
C THR A 108 -1.32 10.91 9.40
N SER A 109 -0.52 11.87 8.95
CA SER A 109 0.65 12.40 9.67
C SER A 109 0.28 13.02 11.03
N ASN A 110 -0.98 13.35 11.27
CA ASN A 110 -1.49 13.87 12.55
C ASN A 110 -1.30 12.90 13.72
N ILE A 111 -1.02 11.60 13.46
CA ILE A 111 -0.64 10.64 14.49
C ILE A 111 0.62 11.09 15.27
N PHE A 112 1.46 11.92 14.66
CA PHE A 112 2.67 12.47 15.25
C PHE A 112 2.37 13.78 16.02
N SER A 113 1.50 13.68 17.03
CA SER A 113 1.09 14.82 17.85
C SER A 113 2.29 15.56 18.46
N GLY A 114 2.37 16.89 18.28
CA GLY A 114 3.48 17.71 18.78
C GLY A 114 4.77 17.62 17.94
N VAL A 115 4.72 17.06 16.73
CA VAL A 115 5.91 16.90 15.87
C VAL A 115 6.51 18.26 15.46
N THR A 116 5.67 19.25 15.17
CA THR A 116 6.09 20.61 14.79
C THR A 116 6.70 21.34 15.97
N GLU A 117 6.11 21.23 17.15
CA GLU A 117 6.63 21.80 18.40
C GLU A 117 8.00 21.20 18.77
N ALA A 118 8.22 19.92 18.44
CA ALA A 118 9.52 19.27 18.60
C ALA A 118 10.53 19.66 17.50
N GLY A 119 10.13 20.52 16.55
CA GLY A 119 10.97 20.98 15.44
C GLY A 119 11.25 19.91 14.39
N ALA A 120 10.42 18.89 14.30
CA ALA A 120 10.49 17.81 13.31
C ALA A 120 9.27 17.88 12.34
N PHE A 121 9.24 17.01 11.35
CA PHE A 121 8.21 17.00 10.31
C PHE A 121 7.60 15.61 10.19
N GLY A 122 6.27 15.51 10.23
CA GLY A 122 5.52 14.26 10.18
C GLY A 122 4.95 13.95 8.79
N TYR A 123 5.10 12.71 8.32
CA TYR A 123 4.59 12.28 7.01
C TYR A 123 4.01 10.88 7.03
N SER A 124 2.99 10.66 6.21
CA SER A 124 2.62 9.35 5.72
C SER A 124 3.19 9.14 4.31
N ILE A 125 3.98 8.08 4.11
CA ILE A 125 4.51 7.68 2.81
C ILE A 125 4.01 6.27 2.53
N HIS A 126 2.87 6.16 1.84
CA HIS A 126 2.22 4.87 1.63
C HIS A 126 2.54 4.29 0.26
N PRO A 127 3.19 3.12 0.20
CA PRO A 127 3.33 2.36 -1.03
C PRO A 127 1.99 1.67 -1.35
N MET A 128 1.32 2.08 -2.43
CA MET A 128 0.08 1.45 -2.91
C MET A 128 0.42 0.15 -3.63
N TYR A 129 0.82 -0.85 -2.86
CA TYR A 129 1.24 -2.15 -3.36
C TYR A 129 1.00 -3.26 -2.33
N ALA A 130 0.57 -4.43 -2.80
CA ALA A 130 0.33 -5.59 -1.94
C ALA A 130 1.66 -6.25 -1.53
N ILE A 131 2.28 -5.78 -0.46
CA ILE A 131 3.54 -6.31 0.06
C ILE A 131 3.30 -7.63 0.79
N SER A 132 3.43 -8.75 0.09
CA SER A 132 3.14 -10.09 0.58
C SER A 132 4.37 -10.82 1.15
N SER A 133 5.58 -10.54 0.65
CA SER A 133 6.82 -11.22 0.99
C SER A 133 7.90 -10.25 1.48
N LYS A 134 8.59 -10.60 2.59
CA LYS A 134 9.77 -9.87 3.08
C LYS A 134 10.88 -9.75 2.02
N THR A 135 11.16 -10.84 1.33
CA THR A 135 12.38 -10.99 0.51
C THR A 135 12.15 -10.98 -0.99
N LYS A 136 10.90 -10.87 -1.46
CA LYS A 136 10.57 -10.88 -2.89
C LYS A 136 9.90 -9.60 -3.38
N SER A 137 9.01 -8.99 -2.54
CA SER A 137 8.18 -7.85 -2.96
C SER A 137 8.99 -6.63 -3.44
N TYR A 138 10.22 -6.44 -2.95
CA TYR A 138 11.06 -5.32 -3.38
C TYR A 138 11.37 -5.31 -4.90
N ARG A 139 11.32 -6.48 -5.56
CA ARG A 139 11.59 -6.60 -7.00
C ARG A 139 10.51 -5.93 -7.86
N GLU A 140 9.29 -5.89 -7.33
CA GLU A 140 8.13 -5.30 -8.02
C GLU A 140 7.85 -3.85 -7.59
N MET A 141 8.62 -3.34 -6.61
CA MET A 141 8.42 -1.98 -6.09
C MET A 141 8.57 -0.88 -7.13
N GLN A 142 9.25 -1.16 -8.25
CA GLN A 142 9.33 -0.22 -9.38
C GLN A 142 7.95 0.09 -9.99
N LYS A 143 6.98 -0.80 -9.85
CA LYS A 143 5.59 -0.64 -10.32
C LYS A 143 4.68 0.04 -9.28
N CYS A 144 5.22 0.27 -8.08
CA CYS A 144 4.45 0.83 -6.99
C CYS A 144 4.17 2.31 -7.21
N PHE A 145 2.91 2.71 -7.06
CA PHE A 145 2.53 4.10 -6.93
C PHE A 145 2.64 4.51 -5.45
N PHE A 146 3.21 5.67 -5.17
CA PHE A 146 3.31 6.19 -3.81
C PHE A 146 2.37 7.36 -3.58
N THR A 147 1.85 7.47 -2.37
CA THR A 147 1.22 8.69 -1.89
C THR A 147 2.00 9.23 -0.69
N VAL A 148 2.16 10.54 -0.68
CA VAL A 148 2.75 11.28 0.43
C VAL A 148 1.65 12.16 1.02
N GLU A 149 1.53 12.24 2.33
CA GLU A 149 0.62 13.12 3.03
C GLU A 149 1.37 13.73 4.22
N GLY A 150 1.17 15.01 4.47
CA GLY A 150 1.84 15.82 5.47
C GLY A 150 2.04 17.26 4.98
N ASP A 151 2.99 18.00 5.55
CA ASP A 151 3.32 19.37 5.16
C ASP A 151 3.74 19.46 3.67
N GLU A 152 3.28 20.51 2.99
CA GLU A 152 3.44 20.64 1.53
C GLU A 152 4.90 20.84 1.12
N GLU A 153 5.68 21.59 1.88
CA GLU A 153 7.05 21.93 1.48
C GLU A 153 7.94 20.70 1.35
N TRP A 154 8.04 19.89 2.40
CA TRP A 154 8.80 18.66 2.37
C TRP A 154 8.08 17.55 1.61
N GLY A 155 6.74 17.54 1.60
CA GLY A 155 5.93 16.61 0.81
C GLY A 155 6.29 16.62 -0.66
N ASN A 156 6.44 17.83 -1.25
CA ASN A 156 6.89 17.98 -2.62
C ASN A 156 8.33 17.50 -2.85
N LYS A 157 9.23 17.70 -1.87
CA LYS A 157 10.62 17.19 -1.93
C LYS A 157 10.65 15.66 -1.88
N ILE A 158 9.84 15.05 -1.01
CA ILE A 158 9.69 13.59 -0.88
C ILE A 158 9.13 13.01 -2.19
N CYS A 159 8.07 13.59 -2.76
CA CYS A 159 7.52 13.15 -4.04
C CYS A 159 8.56 13.25 -5.17
N ARG A 160 9.36 14.30 -5.22
CA ARG A 160 10.46 14.44 -6.18
C ARG A 160 11.51 13.34 -6.01
N PHE A 161 11.88 13.03 -4.76
CA PHE A 161 12.81 11.94 -4.45
C PHE A 161 12.25 10.58 -4.93
N ILE A 162 10.99 10.30 -4.65
CA ILE A 162 10.32 9.05 -5.08
C ILE A 162 10.30 8.95 -6.61
N ARG A 163 10.01 10.05 -7.32
CA ARG A 163 10.06 10.08 -8.80
C ARG A 163 11.47 9.87 -9.35
N LEU A 164 12.52 10.33 -8.67
CA LEU A 164 13.91 10.03 -9.04
C LEU A 164 14.22 8.54 -8.93
N LEU A 165 13.58 7.81 -8.01
CA LEU A 165 13.68 6.35 -7.94
C LEU A 165 12.96 5.64 -9.10
N GLY A 166 12.15 6.38 -9.87
CA GLY A 166 11.39 5.89 -11.02
C GLY A 166 9.97 5.45 -10.68
N ASN A 167 9.43 5.86 -9.54
CA ASN A 167 8.05 5.60 -9.13
C ASN A 167 7.16 6.82 -9.36
N ASP A 168 5.90 6.58 -9.66
CA ASP A 168 4.89 7.62 -9.60
C ASP A 168 4.57 7.98 -8.15
N CYS A 169 4.29 9.27 -7.93
CA CYS A 169 4.01 9.79 -6.60
C CYS A 169 3.10 11.01 -6.66
N VAL A 170 2.15 11.09 -5.73
CA VAL A 170 1.28 12.26 -5.55
C VAL A 170 1.29 12.71 -4.09
N LEU A 171 1.25 14.02 -3.89
CA LEU A 171 0.99 14.62 -2.58
C LEU A 171 -0.53 14.63 -2.37
N LEU A 172 -0.98 14.00 -1.30
CA LEU A 172 -2.38 13.85 -0.92
C LEU A 172 -2.70 14.78 0.24
N SER A 173 -3.83 15.45 0.20
CA SER A 173 -4.30 16.22 1.37
C SER A 173 -4.78 15.29 2.49
N THR A 174 -4.64 15.73 3.73
CA THR A 174 -5.01 14.99 4.93
C THR A 174 -6.48 14.57 4.93
N GLU A 175 -7.38 15.45 4.47
CA GLU A 175 -8.83 15.21 4.39
C GLU A 175 -9.18 14.05 3.45
N ASN A 176 -8.38 13.86 2.40
CA ASN A 176 -8.61 12.83 1.40
C ASN A 176 -8.04 11.45 1.77
N LYS A 177 -7.24 11.36 2.85
CA LYS A 177 -6.54 10.12 3.23
C LYS A 177 -7.47 8.93 3.44
N THR A 178 -8.60 9.13 4.13
CA THR A 178 -9.59 8.06 4.37
C THR A 178 -10.25 7.59 3.07
N LYS A 179 -10.67 8.52 2.19
CA LYS A 179 -11.26 8.18 0.89
C LYS A 179 -10.25 7.44 0.00
N TYR A 180 -9.01 7.93 -0.03
CA TYR A 180 -7.91 7.28 -0.73
C TYR A 180 -7.71 5.84 -0.26
N HIS A 181 -7.65 5.61 1.06
CA HIS A 181 -7.47 4.26 1.59
C HIS A 181 -8.66 3.35 1.27
N ALA A 182 -9.89 3.87 1.33
CA ALA A 182 -11.08 3.13 0.89
C ALA A 182 -10.96 2.68 -0.58
N ALA A 183 -10.46 3.55 -1.47
CA ALA A 183 -10.22 3.17 -2.87
C ALA A 183 -9.21 2.02 -3.00
N ALA A 184 -8.12 2.05 -2.23
CA ALA A 184 -7.15 0.95 -2.21
C ALA A 184 -7.76 -0.35 -1.69
N VAL A 185 -8.64 -0.29 -0.67
CA VAL A 185 -9.36 -1.44 -0.13
C VAL A 185 -10.34 -2.01 -1.17
N PHE A 186 -11.05 -1.15 -1.92
CA PHE A 186 -11.91 -1.60 -3.03
C PHE A 186 -11.13 -2.42 -4.07
N ALA A 187 -9.94 -1.97 -4.45
CA ALA A 187 -9.12 -2.63 -5.46
C ALA A 187 -8.31 -3.84 -4.94
N SER A 188 -8.35 -4.13 -3.65
CA SER A 188 -7.56 -5.20 -3.02
C SER A 188 -8.38 -6.11 -2.11
N ASN A 189 -8.59 -5.71 -0.86
CA ASN A 189 -9.20 -6.57 0.17
C ASN A 189 -10.65 -6.98 -0.18
N LEU A 190 -11.45 -6.06 -0.73
CA LEU A 190 -12.84 -6.36 -1.12
C LEU A 190 -12.91 -7.32 -2.30
N VAL A 191 -11.92 -7.30 -3.18
CA VAL A 191 -11.80 -8.28 -4.28
C VAL A 191 -11.65 -9.71 -3.72
N ASN A 192 -10.89 -9.91 -2.63
CA ASN A 192 -10.80 -11.23 -1.98
C ASN A 192 -12.18 -11.68 -1.46
N GLY A 193 -12.98 -10.76 -0.93
CA GLY A 193 -14.35 -11.07 -0.49
C GLY A 193 -15.25 -11.52 -1.65
N LEU A 194 -15.22 -10.78 -2.76
CA LEU A 194 -15.97 -11.14 -3.97
C LEU A 194 -15.55 -12.50 -4.55
N TYR A 195 -14.23 -12.72 -4.62
CA TYR A 195 -13.69 -14.00 -5.10
C TYR A 195 -14.08 -15.15 -4.17
N GLY A 196 -14.05 -14.95 -2.86
CA GLY A 196 -14.50 -15.93 -1.87
C GLY A 196 -15.97 -16.30 -2.02
N SER A 197 -16.86 -15.31 -2.27
CA SER A 197 -18.28 -15.59 -2.57
C SER A 197 -18.44 -16.41 -3.84
N ALA A 198 -17.66 -16.15 -4.89
CA ALA A 198 -17.71 -16.93 -6.12
C ALA A 198 -17.23 -18.38 -5.91
N VAL A 199 -16.20 -18.60 -5.08
CA VAL A 199 -15.73 -19.94 -4.70
C VAL A 199 -16.85 -20.69 -3.97
N SER A 200 -17.51 -20.07 -2.99
CA SER A 200 -18.61 -20.67 -2.22
C SER A 200 -19.76 -21.11 -3.12
N LEU A 201 -20.17 -20.27 -4.07
CA LEU A 201 -21.22 -20.61 -5.03
C LEU A 201 -20.87 -21.82 -5.93
N LEU A 202 -19.59 -21.99 -6.28
CA LEU A 202 -19.17 -23.19 -7.01
C LEU A 202 -19.14 -24.43 -6.10
N GLU A 203 -18.80 -24.29 -4.82
CA GLU A 203 -18.91 -25.38 -3.85
C GLU A 203 -20.37 -25.86 -3.72
N ASP A 204 -21.34 -24.92 -3.70
CA ASP A 204 -22.78 -25.25 -3.71
C ASP A 204 -23.20 -25.95 -5.02
N CYS A 205 -22.49 -25.75 -6.13
CA CYS A 205 -22.67 -26.48 -7.38
C CYS A 205 -21.98 -27.84 -7.41
N GLY A 206 -21.34 -28.26 -6.32
CA GLY A 206 -20.70 -29.58 -6.20
C GLY A 206 -19.22 -29.61 -6.56
N PHE A 207 -18.57 -28.47 -6.72
CA PHE A 207 -17.11 -28.43 -6.88
C PHE A 207 -16.42 -28.65 -5.53
N GLU A 208 -15.32 -29.38 -5.52
CA GLU A 208 -14.43 -29.32 -4.39
C GLU A 208 -13.77 -27.94 -4.29
N LYS A 209 -13.54 -27.44 -3.08
CA LYS A 209 -12.99 -26.09 -2.82
C LYS A 209 -11.78 -25.74 -3.71
N LYS A 210 -10.80 -26.65 -3.77
CA LYS A 210 -9.59 -26.43 -4.58
C LYS A 210 -9.89 -26.38 -6.09
N GLN A 211 -10.86 -27.14 -6.55
CA GLN A 211 -11.32 -27.11 -7.95
C GLN A 211 -12.03 -25.79 -8.24
N ALA A 212 -12.91 -25.32 -7.33
CA ALA A 212 -13.60 -24.04 -7.44
C ALA A 212 -12.60 -22.87 -7.54
N GLU A 213 -11.61 -22.83 -6.62
CA GLU A 213 -10.55 -21.84 -6.67
C GLU A 213 -9.80 -21.82 -8.02
N GLN A 214 -9.40 -23.00 -8.50
CA GLN A 214 -8.67 -23.13 -9.78
C GLN A 214 -9.52 -22.78 -11.01
N ALA A 215 -10.78 -23.15 -11.03
CA ALA A 215 -11.69 -22.88 -12.14
C ALA A 215 -11.92 -21.37 -12.35
N LEU A 216 -11.93 -20.60 -11.28
CA LEU A 216 -12.16 -19.15 -11.32
C LEU A 216 -10.91 -18.35 -11.72
N VAL A 217 -9.70 -18.90 -11.59
CA VAL A 217 -8.45 -18.17 -11.87
C VAL A 217 -8.41 -17.57 -13.29
N PRO A 218 -8.69 -18.32 -14.39
CA PRO A 218 -8.64 -17.75 -15.73
C PRO A 218 -9.64 -16.61 -15.93
N LEU A 219 -10.85 -16.75 -15.39
CA LEU A 219 -11.90 -15.72 -15.47
C LEU A 219 -11.49 -14.44 -14.71
N PHE A 220 -11.01 -14.60 -13.50
CA PHE A 220 -10.55 -13.49 -12.65
C PHE A 220 -9.36 -12.76 -13.28
N MET A 221 -8.34 -13.50 -13.71
CA MET A 221 -7.13 -12.91 -14.30
C MET A 221 -7.43 -12.23 -15.64
N GLY A 222 -8.28 -12.81 -16.47
CA GLY A 222 -8.73 -12.21 -17.72
C GLY A 222 -9.45 -10.88 -17.49
N ASN A 223 -10.39 -10.85 -16.53
CA ASN A 223 -11.08 -9.62 -16.17
C ASN A 223 -10.13 -8.57 -15.59
N ALA A 224 -9.20 -8.97 -14.73
CA ALA A 224 -8.20 -8.07 -14.15
C ALA A 224 -7.28 -7.46 -15.22
N SER A 225 -6.87 -8.26 -16.23
CA SER A 225 -6.08 -7.77 -17.36
C SER A 225 -6.85 -6.74 -18.19
N HIS A 226 -8.12 -7.02 -18.55
CA HIS A 226 -8.95 -6.08 -19.30
C HIS A 226 -9.13 -4.76 -18.54
N ILE A 227 -9.37 -4.80 -17.22
CA ILE A 227 -9.45 -3.58 -16.42
C ILE A 227 -8.12 -2.81 -16.42
N ALA A 228 -7.00 -3.50 -16.35
CA ALA A 228 -5.67 -2.88 -16.31
C ALA A 228 -5.27 -2.26 -17.66
N GLU A 229 -5.68 -2.85 -18.77
CA GLU A 229 -5.34 -2.43 -20.13
C GLU A 229 -6.30 -1.36 -20.67
N ASP A 230 -7.61 -1.60 -20.52
CA ASP A 230 -8.67 -0.82 -21.16
C ASP A 230 -9.42 0.10 -20.18
N GLY A 231 -9.23 -0.10 -18.89
CA GLY A 231 -9.98 0.56 -17.83
C GLY A 231 -11.34 -0.10 -17.54
N PRO A 232 -12.00 0.31 -16.44
CA PRO A 232 -13.18 -0.37 -15.93
C PRO A 232 -14.43 -0.21 -16.82
N VAL A 233 -14.50 0.83 -17.65
CA VAL A 233 -15.64 1.08 -18.55
C VAL A 233 -15.52 0.25 -19.82
N ALA A 234 -14.41 0.34 -20.52
CA ALA A 234 -14.20 -0.37 -21.79
C ALA A 234 -14.09 -1.89 -21.58
N GLY A 235 -13.41 -2.33 -20.51
CA GLY A 235 -13.28 -3.74 -20.14
C GLY A 235 -14.57 -4.40 -19.60
N LEU A 236 -15.64 -3.63 -19.36
CA LEU A 236 -16.89 -4.16 -18.81
C LEU A 236 -17.59 -5.10 -19.82
N THR A 237 -18.01 -6.27 -19.34
CA THR A 237 -18.79 -7.27 -20.05
C THR A 237 -19.84 -7.89 -19.13
N GLY A 238 -20.77 -8.68 -19.68
CA GLY A 238 -21.67 -9.51 -18.91
C GLY A 238 -23.14 -9.08 -18.96
N PRO A 239 -24.02 -9.74 -18.17
CA PRO A 239 -25.47 -9.54 -18.29
C PRO A 239 -25.91 -8.13 -17.90
N ILE A 240 -25.27 -7.49 -16.94
CA ILE A 240 -25.64 -6.13 -16.51
C ILE A 240 -25.28 -5.12 -17.60
N GLU A 241 -24.09 -5.23 -18.20
CA GLU A 241 -23.67 -4.37 -19.30
C GLU A 241 -24.62 -4.46 -20.51
N ARG A 242 -25.14 -5.65 -20.80
CA ARG A 242 -26.11 -5.88 -21.90
C ARG A 242 -27.56 -5.65 -21.50
N ASN A 243 -27.83 -5.13 -20.32
CA ASN A 243 -29.17 -4.96 -19.75
C ASN A 243 -30.03 -6.25 -19.75
N ASP A 244 -29.40 -7.42 -19.56
CA ASP A 244 -30.08 -8.71 -19.46
C ASP A 244 -30.72 -8.89 -18.08
N THR A 245 -31.84 -8.21 -17.87
CA THR A 245 -32.59 -8.27 -16.60
C THR A 245 -33.11 -9.66 -16.28
N THR A 246 -33.33 -10.51 -17.29
CA THR A 246 -33.82 -11.88 -17.13
C THR A 246 -32.78 -12.74 -16.44
N THR A 247 -31.53 -12.70 -16.89
CA THR A 247 -30.41 -13.42 -16.26
C THR A 247 -30.15 -12.90 -14.86
N VAL A 248 -30.15 -11.57 -14.66
CA VAL A 248 -29.97 -10.96 -13.32
C VAL A 248 -31.04 -11.45 -12.32
N LYS A 249 -32.32 -11.51 -12.73
CA LYS A 249 -33.41 -12.05 -11.90
C LYS A 249 -33.21 -13.52 -11.55
N LYS A 250 -32.74 -14.35 -12.50
CA LYS A 250 -32.42 -15.75 -12.24
C LYS A 250 -31.31 -15.90 -11.20
N HIS A 251 -30.23 -15.09 -11.31
CA HIS A 251 -29.17 -15.09 -10.31
C HIS A 251 -29.72 -14.74 -8.92
N LEU A 252 -30.48 -13.65 -8.80
CA LEU A 252 -31.07 -13.23 -7.52
C LEU A 252 -32.01 -14.28 -6.90
N ASN A 253 -32.63 -15.15 -7.70
CA ASN A 253 -33.54 -16.19 -7.17
C ASN A 253 -32.79 -17.34 -6.48
N VAL A 254 -31.55 -17.63 -6.85
CA VAL A 254 -30.77 -18.74 -6.31
C VAL A 254 -29.79 -18.34 -5.18
N LEU A 255 -29.47 -17.06 -5.08
CA LEU A 255 -28.57 -16.52 -4.06
C LEU A 255 -29.24 -16.48 -2.68
N ASP A 256 -28.48 -16.68 -1.61
CA ASP A 256 -28.92 -16.48 -0.26
C ASP A 256 -29.09 -14.95 0.08
N LYS A 257 -29.47 -14.63 1.31
CA LYS A 257 -29.71 -13.25 1.73
C LYS A 257 -28.45 -12.37 1.68
N ASN A 258 -27.31 -12.93 2.11
CA ASN A 258 -26.04 -12.20 2.18
C ASN A 258 -25.44 -12.00 0.79
N GLU A 259 -25.46 -13.04 -0.02
CA GLU A 259 -25.04 -13.03 -1.42
C GLU A 259 -25.84 -12.06 -2.25
N LYS A 260 -27.19 -12.03 -2.09
CA LYS A 260 -28.07 -11.02 -2.72
C LYS A 260 -27.66 -9.60 -2.37
N TYR A 261 -27.32 -9.36 -1.12
CA TYR A 261 -26.89 -8.03 -0.67
C TYR A 261 -25.60 -7.61 -1.39
N ILE A 262 -24.58 -8.48 -1.41
CA ILE A 262 -23.31 -8.24 -2.09
C ILE A 262 -23.53 -8.06 -3.59
N TYR A 263 -24.24 -9.00 -4.23
CA TYR A 263 -24.52 -8.98 -5.66
C TYR A 263 -25.22 -7.69 -6.09
N THR A 264 -26.28 -7.30 -5.37
CA THR A 264 -27.05 -6.08 -5.68
C THR A 264 -26.22 -4.81 -5.46
N GLY A 265 -25.44 -4.76 -4.36
CA GLY A 265 -24.58 -3.61 -4.07
C GLY A 265 -23.53 -3.37 -5.16
N VAL A 266 -22.84 -4.43 -5.58
CA VAL A 266 -21.84 -4.33 -6.65
C VAL A 266 -22.49 -4.09 -8.02
N SER A 267 -23.63 -4.73 -8.30
CA SER A 267 -24.36 -4.53 -9.55
C SER A 267 -24.75 -3.06 -9.80
N ARG A 268 -25.08 -2.30 -8.76
CA ARG A 268 -25.35 -0.86 -8.89
C ARG A 268 -24.14 -0.10 -9.42
N ALA A 269 -22.94 -0.41 -8.93
CA ALA A 269 -21.71 0.20 -9.44
C ALA A 269 -21.45 -0.20 -10.90
N VAL A 270 -21.75 -1.46 -11.26
CA VAL A 270 -21.61 -1.96 -12.65
C VAL A 270 -22.61 -1.27 -13.58
N VAL A 271 -23.85 -0.99 -13.16
CA VAL A 271 -24.83 -0.20 -13.94
C VAL A 271 -24.28 1.19 -14.26
N THR A 272 -23.72 1.88 -13.27
CA THR A 272 -23.11 3.21 -13.49
C THR A 272 -21.97 3.16 -14.52
N LEU A 273 -21.18 2.08 -14.55
CA LEU A 273 -20.15 1.91 -15.59
C LEU A 273 -20.77 1.61 -16.97
N ALA A 274 -21.84 0.83 -17.03
CA ALA A 274 -22.54 0.53 -18.28
C ALA A 274 -23.17 1.80 -18.90
N GLU A 275 -23.76 2.68 -18.08
CA GLU A 275 -24.27 3.98 -18.51
C GLU A 275 -23.17 4.88 -19.09
N GLN A 276 -21.94 4.82 -18.53
CA GLN A 276 -20.80 5.55 -19.09
C GLN A 276 -20.31 4.95 -20.42
N LYS A 277 -20.46 3.64 -20.61
CA LYS A 277 -20.06 2.94 -21.83
C LYS A 277 -20.99 3.25 -23.01
N TYR A 278 -22.26 3.45 -22.72
CA TYR A 278 -23.32 3.72 -23.69
C TYR A 278 -24.10 4.97 -23.25
N PRO A 279 -23.51 6.16 -23.42
CA PRO A 279 -24.22 7.40 -23.14
C PRO A 279 -25.35 7.57 -24.17
N ASP A 280 -26.57 7.98 -23.70
CA ASP A 280 -27.72 8.28 -24.52
C ASP A 280 -27.46 9.39 -25.54
#